data_11ae8709e3d65b8aff9ec0c8fb3f9e4b
#
_entry.id   11ae8709e3d65b8aff9ec0c8fb3f9e4b
#
_cell.length_a   1.000
_cell.length_b   1.000
_cell.length_c   1.000
_cell.angle_alpha   90.00
_cell.angle_beta   90.00
_cell.angle_gamma   90.00
#
_symmetry.space_group_name_H-M   'P 1'
#
loop_
_entity.id
_entity.type
_entity.pdbx_description
1 polymer ?
#
loop_
_entity_poly.entity_id
_entity_poly.type
_entity_poly.pdbx_seq_one_letter_code
_entity_poly.pdbx_strand_id
1 'polypeptide(L)'
;MTTQTNSEPLTNSTEGDDIILRTAGLTKRFGKLEAVKDLNLELRRGEVFGFLGPNGAGKSTTVGMILGLVAPTSGQIELFGHSLTGNRWDQLRRVGAVIEEPAFYPYLSGWNNLEALARAIGSIPGAKITEVLERVNLLDRAGDRYDHYSMGMKQRLGIASTLLRDPELIILDEPTSGLDPAGTKEVRDLIPQLAHEHRAVFLCSHLLHEVELVCDRVTIIKQGVMLANAPVQELLTKGQLLQIKVNDPGQAASILTNLPWIISVKRENDYLIVDAPKDSASEINKALAESNIFASELVNRNVSLESVFLELTGGDSGD
;
A
#
# COMPACT_ATOMS: atom_id res chain seq x y z
N MET A 1 -3.79 21.99 54.38
CA MET A 1 -3.14 22.00 53.07
C MET A 1 -3.33 20.62 52.48
N THR A 2 -4.35 20.49 51.66
CA THR A 2 -4.77 19.22 51.05
C THR A 2 -4.46 19.32 49.53
N THR A 3 -3.44 18.60 49.10
CA THR A 3 -3.05 18.50 47.69
C THR A 3 -4.00 17.55 46.97
N GLN A 4 -4.84 18.10 46.10
CA GLN A 4 -5.61 17.34 45.13
C GLN A 4 -4.69 16.98 43.95
N THR A 5 -4.45 15.71 43.78
CA THR A 5 -3.87 15.13 42.56
C THR A 5 -5.00 14.98 41.52
N ASN A 6 -4.93 15.81 40.48
CA ASN A 6 -5.75 15.64 39.27
C ASN A 6 -5.19 14.43 38.50
N SER A 7 -5.91 13.35 38.49
CA SER A 7 -5.72 12.25 37.56
C SER A 7 -6.58 12.54 36.31
N GLU A 8 -5.93 12.85 35.19
CA GLU A 8 -6.56 12.87 33.89
C GLU A 8 -7.09 11.45 33.54
N PRO A 9 -8.30 11.34 32.99
CA PRO A 9 -8.80 10.04 32.54
C PRO A 9 -8.08 9.64 31.26
N LEU A 10 -7.36 8.52 31.30
CA LEU A 10 -6.92 7.78 30.12
C LEU A 10 -8.17 7.42 29.33
N THR A 11 -8.35 8.01 28.16
CA THR A 11 -9.35 7.61 27.17
C THR A 11 -8.97 6.22 26.67
N ASN A 12 -9.66 5.20 27.17
CA ASN A 12 -9.71 3.88 26.55
C ASN A 12 -10.40 4.04 25.18
N SER A 13 -9.64 4.20 24.11
CA SER A 13 -10.11 3.93 22.76
C SER A 13 -10.34 2.41 22.67
N THR A 14 -11.61 2.02 22.56
CA THR A 14 -11.99 0.63 22.29
C THR A 14 -11.41 0.23 20.93
N GLU A 15 -10.75 -0.92 20.82
CA GLU A 15 -10.12 -1.46 19.58
C GLU A 15 -11.05 -1.47 18.36
N GLY A 16 -12.36 -1.30 18.55
CA GLY A 16 -13.35 -1.27 17.47
C GLY A 16 -13.51 0.09 16.78
N ASP A 17 -13.18 1.21 17.44
CA ASP A 17 -13.36 2.57 16.90
C ASP A 17 -12.27 2.97 15.88
N ASP A 18 -11.20 2.19 15.80
CA ASP A 18 -10.03 2.47 14.96
C ASP A 18 -10.15 1.89 13.54
N ILE A 19 -11.10 0.97 13.30
CA ILE A 19 -11.27 0.32 12.00
C ILE A 19 -12.20 1.15 11.13
N ILE A 20 -11.64 1.65 10.01
CA ILE A 20 -12.38 2.45 9.02
C ILE A 20 -13.09 1.58 7.99
N LEU A 21 -12.42 0.51 7.54
CA LEU A 21 -12.95 -0.43 6.56
C LEU A 21 -12.75 -1.85 7.07
N ARG A 22 -13.82 -2.65 7.02
CA ARG A 22 -13.76 -4.10 7.24
C ARG A 22 -14.51 -4.81 6.12
N THR A 23 -13.95 -5.92 5.65
CA THR A 23 -14.66 -6.87 4.80
C THR A 23 -14.68 -8.25 5.44
N ALA A 24 -15.79 -8.96 5.33
CA ALA A 24 -15.97 -10.31 5.85
C ALA A 24 -16.53 -11.22 4.78
N GLY A 25 -15.74 -12.22 4.35
CA GLY A 25 -16.13 -13.20 3.34
C GLY A 25 -16.47 -12.58 1.98
N LEU A 26 -15.90 -11.40 1.65
CA LEU A 26 -16.28 -10.63 0.49
C LEU A 26 -15.97 -11.39 -0.81
N THR A 27 -17.01 -11.67 -1.59
CA THR A 27 -16.89 -12.47 -2.80
C THR A 27 -17.62 -11.80 -3.97
N LYS A 28 -16.99 -11.83 -5.16
CA LYS A 28 -17.60 -11.39 -6.40
C LYS A 28 -17.40 -12.41 -7.50
N ARG A 29 -18.52 -12.81 -8.11
CA ARG A 29 -18.58 -13.68 -9.29
C ARG A 29 -19.17 -12.94 -10.48
N PHE A 30 -18.54 -13.10 -11.63
CA PHE A 30 -19.08 -12.69 -12.95
C PHE A 30 -19.25 -13.97 -13.79
N GLY A 31 -20.47 -14.49 -13.80
CA GLY A 31 -20.74 -15.78 -14.42
C GLY A 31 -19.92 -16.90 -13.73
N LYS A 32 -18.98 -17.51 -14.48
CA LYS A 32 -18.11 -18.56 -13.97
C LYS A 32 -16.82 -18.04 -13.32
N LEU A 33 -16.49 -16.76 -13.53
CA LEU A 33 -15.27 -16.14 -13.01
C LEU A 33 -15.50 -15.68 -11.57
N GLU A 34 -14.74 -16.19 -10.62
CA GLU A 34 -14.63 -15.62 -9.27
C GLU A 34 -13.53 -14.56 -9.26
N ALA A 35 -13.92 -13.30 -9.44
CA ALA A 35 -12.99 -12.18 -9.47
C ALA A 35 -12.43 -11.82 -8.08
N VAL A 36 -13.19 -12.07 -7.02
CA VAL A 36 -12.78 -11.94 -5.61
C VAL A 36 -13.42 -13.09 -4.84
N LYS A 37 -12.66 -13.73 -3.96
CA LYS A 37 -13.08 -14.91 -3.21
C LYS A 37 -12.72 -14.78 -1.75
N ASP A 38 -13.73 -14.81 -0.87
CA ASP A 38 -13.62 -14.85 0.59
C ASP A 38 -12.61 -13.82 1.17
N LEU A 39 -12.68 -12.57 0.67
CA LEU A 39 -11.72 -11.53 1.04
C LEU A 39 -12.07 -10.93 2.40
N ASN A 40 -11.11 -11.00 3.33
CA ASN A 40 -11.23 -10.49 4.69
C ASN A 40 -10.15 -9.43 4.92
N LEU A 41 -10.55 -8.16 4.98
CA LEU A 41 -9.66 -7.00 5.15
C LEU A 41 -10.06 -6.19 6.37
N GLU A 42 -9.08 -5.55 6.97
CA GLU A 42 -9.25 -4.48 7.95
C GLU A 42 -8.29 -3.35 7.64
N LEU A 43 -8.79 -2.14 7.60
CA LEU A 43 -8.02 -0.91 7.43
C LEU A 43 -8.27 0.00 8.64
N ARG A 44 -7.20 0.52 9.22
CA ARG A 44 -7.24 1.35 10.42
C ARG A 44 -7.06 2.83 10.11
N ARG A 45 -7.48 3.68 11.04
CA ARG A 45 -7.21 5.12 11.00
C ARG A 45 -5.70 5.38 10.98
N GLY A 46 -5.30 6.45 10.27
CA GLY A 46 -3.89 6.83 10.18
C GLY A 46 -3.02 5.92 9.33
N GLU A 47 -3.56 4.83 8.78
CA GLU A 47 -2.82 3.80 8.05
C GLU A 47 -2.77 4.10 6.55
N VAL A 48 -1.61 3.89 5.94
CA VAL A 48 -1.46 3.72 4.48
C VAL A 48 -1.45 2.22 4.19
N PHE A 49 -2.55 1.73 3.64
CA PHE A 49 -2.75 0.30 3.37
C PHE A 49 -2.59 0.00 1.89
N GLY A 50 -1.66 -0.90 1.57
CA GLY A 50 -1.41 -1.37 0.21
C GLY A 50 -2.24 -2.60 -0.15
N PHE A 51 -2.91 -2.55 -1.30
CA PHE A 51 -3.65 -3.68 -1.87
C PHE A 51 -3.00 -4.10 -3.20
N LEU A 52 -2.19 -5.13 -3.14
CA LEU A 52 -1.24 -5.51 -4.17
C LEU A 52 -1.68 -6.73 -4.96
N GLY A 53 -1.36 -6.72 -6.24
CA GLY A 53 -1.56 -7.89 -7.10
C GLY A 53 -1.38 -7.55 -8.57
N PRO A 54 -1.16 -8.56 -9.42
CA PRO A 54 -1.05 -8.37 -10.85
C PRO A 54 -2.34 -7.86 -11.47
N ASN A 55 -2.30 -7.48 -12.72
CA ASN A 55 -3.50 -7.14 -13.47
C ASN A 55 -4.46 -8.34 -13.50
N GLY A 56 -5.75 -8.08 -13.29
CA GLY A 56 -6.76 -9.14 -13.19
C GLY A 56 -6.83 -9.87 -11.84
N ALA A 57 -6.02 -9.47 -10.83
CA ALA A 57 -6.05 -10.10 -9.51
C ALA A 57 -7.34 -9.83 -8.70
N GLY A 58 -8.19 -8.87 -9.12
CA GLY A 58 -9.42 -8.50 -8.42
C GLY A 58 -9.37 -7.14 -7.72
N LYS A 59 -8.30 -6.34 -7.89
CA LYS A 59 -8.11 -5.05 -7.22
C LYS A 59 -9.26 -4.07 -7.50
N SER A 60 -9.46 -3.69 -8.76
CA SER A 60 -10.50 -2.72 -9.15
C SER A 60 -11.93 -3.25 -8.89
N THR A 61 -12.12 -4.58 -8.91
CA THR A 61 -13.40 -5.20 -8.50
C THR A 61 -13.64 -5.00 -7.01
N THR A 62 -12.61 -5.16 -6.18
CA THR A 62 -12.70 -4.94 -4.73
C THR A 62 -12.99 -3.46 -4.42
N VAL A 63 -12.25 -2.54 -5.06
CA VAL A 63 -12.51 -1.09 -4.95
C VAL A 63 -13.95 -0.76 -5.38
N GLY A 64 -14.39 -1.31 -6.53
CA GLY A 64 -15.76 -1.12 -7.00
C GLY A 64 -16.83 -1.60 -6.02
N MET A 65 -16.58 -2.69 -5.29
CA MET A 65 -17.48 -3.17 -4.23
C MET A 65 -17.47 -2.26 -3.01
N ILE A 66 -16.29 -1.80 -2.54
CA ILE A 66 -16.16 -0.88 -1.41
C ILE A 66 -16.87 0.45 -1.70
N LEU A 67 -16.79 0.95 -2.92
CA LEU A 67 -17.46 2.19 -3.36
C LEU A 67 -18.93 1.99 -3.75
N GLY A 68 -19.44 0.76 -3.65
CA GLY A 68 -20.82 0.43 -4.01
C GLY A 68 -21.14 0.55 -5.49
N LEU A 69 -20.13 0.62 -6.36
CA LEU A 69 -20.26 0.61 -7.82
C LEU A 69 -20.55 -0.80 -8.36
N VAL A 70 -20.07 -1.81 -7.64
CA VAL A 70 -20.27 -3.22 -7.94
C VAL A 70 -20.91 -3.90 -6.72
N ALA A 71 -22.06 -4.54 -6.91
CA ALA A 71 -22.68 -5.30 -5.83
C ALA A 71 -21.87 -6.60 -5.56
N PRO A 72 -21.53 -6.94 -4.31
CA PRO A 72 -20.94 -8.23 -3.98
C PRO A 72 -21.90 -9.38 -4.28
N THR A 73 -21.37 -10.55 -4.56
CA THR A 73 -22.16 -11.78 -4.69
C THR A 73 -22.49 -12.36 -3.32
N SER A 74 -21.55 -12.28 -2.37
CA SER A 74 -21.72 -12.65 -0.95
C SER A 74 -20.69 -11.91 -0.09
N GLY A 75 -20.83 -12.04 1.23
CA GLY A 75 -19.99 -11.35 2.20
C GLY A 75 -20.51 -9.96 2.55
N GLN A 76 -19.78 -9.26 3.40
CA GLN A 76 -20.17 -7.97 3.95
C GLN A 76 -19.04 -6.96 3.84
N ILE A 77 -19.41 -5.68 3.75
CA ILE A 77 -18.49 -4.55 3.80
C ILE A 77 -19.03 -3.60 4.88
N GLU A 78 -18.15 -3.20 5.77
CA GLU A 78 -18.42 -2.18 6.78
C GLU A 78 -17.49 -1.00 6.56
N LEU A 79 -18.05 0.20 6.52
CA LEU A 79 -17.32 1.47 6.53
C LEU A 79 -17.68 2.24 7.81
N PHE A 80 -16.65 2.65 8.55
CA PHE A 80 -16.80 3.43 9.78
C PHE A 80 -17.75 2.77 10.79
N GLY A 81 -17.66 1.44 10.94
CA GLY A 81 -18.53 0.65 11.82
C GLY A 81 -19.94 0.40 11.32
N HIS A 82 -20.27 0.82 10.08
CA HIS A 82 -21.60 0.65 9.51
C HIS A 82 -21.55 -0.23 8.25
N SER A 83 -22.49 -1.18 8.17
CA SER A 83 -22.66 -2.01 6.97
C SER A 83 -23.07 -1.16 5.77
N LEU A 84 -22.46 -1.44 4.61
CA LEU A 84 -22.83 -0.81 3.33
C LEU A 84 -24.16 -1.32 2.75
N THR A 85 -24.85 -2.22 3.43
CA THR A 85 -26.20 -2.64 3.08
C THR A 85 -27.21 -1.58 3.52
N GLY A 86 -28.11 -1.16 2.64
CA GLY A 86 -29.11 -0.14 2.92
C GLY A 86 -28.67 1.29 2.57
N ASN A 87 -28.75 2.24 3.49
CA ASN A 87 -28.39 3.66 3.25
C ASN A 87 -26.87 3.88 3.30
N ARG A 88 -26.20 3.50 2.23
CA ARG A 88 -24.73 3.60 2.07
C ARG A 88 -24.21 5.03 1.82
N TRP A 89 -25.10 5.97 1.52
CA TRP A 89 -24.69 7.30 1.07
C TRP A 89 -23.97 8.11 2.16
N ASP A 90 -24.39 7.97 3.42
CA ASP A 90 -23.78 8.70 4.54
C ASP A 90 -22.32 8.24 4.76
N GLN A 91 -22.05 6.95 4.61
CA GLN A 91 -20.69 6.40 4.70
C GLN A 91 -19.85 6.81 3.49
N LEU A 92 -20.39 6.70 2.26
CA LEU A 92 -19.66 7.03 1.04
C LEU A 92 -19.34 8.52 0.91
N ARG A 93 -20.08 9.42 1.55
CA ARG A 93 -19.73 10.85 1.64
C ARG A 93 -18.42 11.12 2.40
N ARG A 94 -17.98 10.20 3.25
CA ARG A 94 -16.74 10.24 4.03
C ARG A 94 -15.57 9.59 3.29
N VAL A 95 -15.79 9.10 2.07
CA VAL A 95 -14.80 8.45 1.21
C VAL A 95 -14.49 9.35 0.03
N GLY A 96 -13.20 9.61 -0.20
CA GLY A 96 -12.67 10.18 -1.44
C GLY A 96 -12.02 9.08 -2.27
N ALA A 97 -12.24 9.08 -3.59
CA ALA A 97 -11.63 8.07 -4.44
C ALA A 97 -11.12 8.66 -5.75
N VAL A 98 -9.95 8.20 -6.19
CA VAL A 98 -9.45 8.35 -7.56
C VAL A 98 -9.33 6.94 -8.14
N ILE A 99 -10.18 6.67 -9.14
CA ILE A 99 -10.22 5.38 -9.85
C ILE A 99 -9.77 5.66 -11.28
N GLU A 100 -8.74 4.98 -11.73
CA GLU A 100 -8.16 5.19 -13.06
C GLU A 100 -7.67 6.64 -13.25
N GLU A 101 -7.77 7.18 -14.48
CA GLU A 101 -7.36 8.54 -14.79
C GLU A 101 -8.39 9.56 -14.33
N PRO A 102 -7.99 10.64 -13.61
CA PRO A 102 -8.89 11.71 -13.25
C PRO A 102 -9.47 12.40 -14.48
N ALA A 103 -10.80 12.45 -14.60
CA ALA A 103 -11.51 13.08 -15.71
C ALA A 103 -12.02 14.48 -15.30
N PHE A 104 -11.36 15.51 -15.82
CA PHE A 104 -11.74 16.91 -15.64
C PHE A 104 -12.02 17.57 -16.98
N TYR A 105 -12.63 18.77 -16.97
CA TYR A 105 -12.87 19.55 -18.17
C TYR A 105 -11.54 20.11 -18.70
N PRO A 106 -11.09 19.71 -19.90
CA PRO A 106 -9.75 20.03 -20.40
C PRO A 106 -9.56 21.55 -20.64
N TYR A 107 -10.62 22.25 -20.98
CA TYR A 107 -10.61 23.71 -21.27
C TYR A 107 -10.72 24.59 -20.03
N LEU A 108 -11.04 24.03 -18.86
CA LEU A 108 -11.03 24.74 -17.59
C LEU A 108 -9.66 24.71 -16.95
N SER A 109 -9.37 25.70 -16.12
CA SER A 109 -8.17 25.68 -15.26
C SER A 109 -8.29 24.63 -14.15
N GLY A 110 -7.17 24.28 -13.51
CA GLY A 110 -7.20 23.40 -12.34
C GLY A 110 -8.12 23.92 -11.25
N TRP A 111 -8.05 25.23 -10.96
CA TRP A 111 -8.95 25.91 -10.03
C TRP A 111 -10.42 25.76 -10.40
N ASN A 112 -10.77 26.11 -11.65
CA ASN A 112 -12.15 26.09 -12.10
C ASN A 112 -12.75 24.69 -12.14
N ASN A 113 -11.92 23.67 -12.39
CA ASN A 113 -12.33 22.28 -12.29
C ASN A 113 -12.72 21.90 -10.85
N LEU A 114 -11.87 22.26 -9.87
CA LEU A 114 -12.19 22.02 -8.46
C LEU A 114 -13.39 22.85 -7.99
N GLU A 115 -13.54 24.10 -8.46
CA GLU A 115 -14.68 24.94 -8.14
C GLU A 115 -15.98 24.36 -8.69
N ALA A 116 -15.99 23.87 -9.93
CA ALA A 116 -17.14 23.23 -10.52
C ALA A 116 -17.57 21.98 -9.72
N LEU A 117 -16.58 21.17 -9.31
CA LEU A 117 -16.83 20.01 -8.44
C LEU A 117 -17.34 20.45 -7.06
N ALA A 118 -16.71 21.44 -6.42
CA ALA A 118 -17.08 21.97 -5.11
C ALA A 118 -18.55 22.44 -5.08
N ARG A 119 -19.01 23.12 -6.14
CA ARG A 119 -20.41 23.53 -6.31
C ARG A 119 -21.34 22.34 -6.45
N ALA A 120 -20.93 21.30 -7.18
CA ALA A 120 -21.75 20.10 -7.39
C ALA A 120 -21.92 19.26 -6.12
N ILE A 121 -20.91 19.20 -5.27
CA ILE A 121 -20.89 18.37 -4.05
C ILE A 121 -21.35 19.10 -2.78
N GLY A 122 -21.60 20.42 -2.83
CA GLY A 122 -22.23 21.13 -1.72
C GLY A 122 -21.53 22.39 -1.21
N SER A 123 -21.45 23.46 -2.01
CA SER A 123 -21.05 24.80 -1.56
C SER A 123 -19.76 24.87 -0.70
N ILE A 124 -18.70 24.26 -1.17
CA ILE A 124 -17.39 24.26 -0.50
C ILE A 124 -16.74 25.64 -0.71
N PRO A 125 -16.22 26.29 0.34
CA PRO A 125 -15.58 27.60 0.23
C PRO A 125 -14.33 27.59 -0.66
N GLY A 126 -14.06 28.70 -1.38
CA GLY A 126 -12.84 28.86 -2.17
C GLY A 126 -11.54 28.69 -1.36
N ALA A 127 -11.54 29.06 -0.08
CA ALA A 127 -10.42 28.82 0.82
C ALA A 127 -10.03 27.31 0.92
N LYS A 128 -11.01 26.41 0.86
CA LYS A 128 -10.75 24.96 0.83
C LYS A 128 -10.11 24.52 -0.48
N ILE A 129 -10.48 25.16 -1.61
CA ILE A 129 -9.86 24.90 -2.91
C ILE A 129 -8.39 25.32 -2.87
N THR A 130 -8.08 26.49 -2.29
CA THR A 130 -6.69 26.93 -2.08
C THR A 130 -5.91 25.90 -1.24
N GLU A 131 -6.45 25.53 -0.10
CA GLU A 131 -5.84 24.54 0.82
C GLU A 131 -5.50 23.22 0.13
N VAL A 132 -6.45 22.64 -0.62
CA VAL A 132 -6.20 21.33 -1.26
C VAL A 132 -5.23 21.44 -2.42
N LEU A 133 -5.19 22.58 -3.15
CA LEU A 133 -4.21 22.84 -4.20
C LEU A 133 -2.79 23.03 -3.62
N GLU A 134 -2.66 23.69 -2.46
CA GLU A 134 -1.40 23.79 -1.73
C GLU A 134 -0.89 22.42 -1.31
N ARG A 135 -1.77 21.58 -0.72
CA ARG A 135 -1.42 20.22 -0.26
C ARG A 135 -0.84 19.35 -1.37
N VAL A 136 -1.33 19.52 -2.60
CA VAL A 136 -0.85 18.71 -3.74
C VAL A 136 0.21 19.46 -4.59
N ASN A 137 0.75 20.60 -4.12
CA ASN A 137 1.74 21.42 -4.82
C ASN A 137 1.29 21.84 -6.23
N LEU A 138 0.04 22.32 -6.35
CA LEU A 138 -0.54 22.78 -7.61
C LEU A 138 -1.05 24.25 -7.55
N LEU A 139 -0.91 24.95 -6.41
CA LEU A 139 -1.48 26.28 -6.28
C LEU A 139 -0.91 27.26 -7.31
N ASP A 140 0.41 27.26 -7.55
CA ASP A 140 1.07 28.14 -8.53
C ASP A 140 0.65 27.87 -9.98
N ARG A 141 0.12 26.69 -10.23
CA ARG A 141 -0.35 26.25 -11.56
C ARG A 141 -1.88 26.19 -11.64
N ALA A 142 -2.59 26.61 -10.58
CA ALA A 142 -4.05 26.51 -10.48
C ALA A 142 -4.81 27.24 -11.59
N GLY A 143 -4.22 28.32 -12.13
CA GLY A 143 -4.78 29.10 -13.23
C GLY A 143 -4.58 28.48 -14.62
N ASP A 144 -3.66 27.53 -14.76
CA ASP A 144 -3.37 26.90 -16.05
C ASP A 144 -4.50 25.94 -16.45
N ARG A 145 -4.74 25.84 -17.75
CA ARG A 145 -5.74 24.90 -18.30
C ARG A 145 -5.32 23.46 -18.05
N TYR A 146 -6.29 22.60 -17.73
CA TYR A 146 -6.07 21.19 -17.42
C TYR A 146 -5.44 20.41 -18.59
N ASP A 147 -5.76 20.75 -19.85
CA ASP A 147 -5.15 20.12 -21.02
C ASP A 147 -3.63 20.38 -21.13
N HIS A 148 -3.11 21.42 -20.46
CA HIS A 148 -1.69 21.73 -20.37
C HIS A 148 -0.99 21.07 -19.17
N TYR A 149 -1.73 20.36 -18.31
CA TYR A 149 -1.16 19.67 -17.17
C TYR A 149 -0.42 18.40 -17.62
N SER A 150 0.76 18.14 -17.02
CA SER A 150 1.41 16.83 -17.12
C SER A 150 0.52 15.74 -16.49
N MET A 151 0.80 14.47 -16.80
CA MET A 151 0.05 13.35 -16.17
C MET A 151 0.16 13.39 -14.64
N GLY A 152 1.35 13.67 -14.08
CA GLY A 152 1.53 13.83 -12.64
C GLY A 152 0.73 14.99 -12.05
N MET A 153 0.64 16.13 -12.75
CA MET A 153 -0.22 17.25 -12.33
C MET A 153 -1.70 16.86 -12.37
N LYS A 154 -2.14 16.14 -13.40
CA LYS A 154 -3.51 15.65 -13.52
C LYS A 154 -3.85 14.70 -12.36
N GLN A 155 -2.95 13.79 -12.04
CA GLN A 155 -3.11 12.86 -10.92
C GLN A 155 -3.20 13.60 -9.58
N ARG A 156 -2.32 14.57 -9.35
CA ARG A 156 -2.37 15.41 -8.13
C ARG A 156 -3.64 16.23 -8.03
N LEU A 157 -4.15 16.76 -9.14
CA LEU A 157 -5.47 17.41 -9.15
C LEU A 157 -6.61 16.44 -8.81
N GLY A 158 -6.53 15.18 -9.29
CA GLY A 158 -7.42 14.10 -8.90
C GLY A 158 -7.43 13.88 -7.39
N ILE A 159 -6.22 13.78 -6.80
CA ILE A 159 -6.08 13.66 -5.34
C ILE A 159 -6.65 14.89 -4.63
N ALA A 160 -6.36 16.12 -5.10
CA ALA A 160 -6.93 17.34 -4.53
C ALA A 160 -8.45 17.33 -4.51
N SER A 161 -9.08 16.81 -5.57
CA SER A 161 -10.54 16.72 -5.66
C SER A 161 -11.14 15.84 -4.56
N THR A 162 -10.45 14.78 -4.15
CA THR A 162 -10.91 13.90 -3.06
C THR A 162 -10.92 14.63 -1.72
N LEU A 163 -9.98 15.58 -1.52
CA LEU A 163 -9.80 16.31 -0.26
C LEU A 163 -10.81 17.41 -0.02
N LEU A 164 -11.63 17.78 -1.02
CA LEU A 164 -12.60 18.87 -0.90
C LEU A 164 -13.60 18.67 0.23
N ARG A 165 -13.98 17.43 0.54
CA ARG A 165 -14.92 17.06 1.61
C ARG A 165 -14.25 16.60 2.90
N ASP A 166 -12.95 16.68 2.98
CA ASP A 166 -12.17 16.18 4.11
C ASP A 166 -12.52 14.72 4.47
N PRO A 167 -12.30 13.77 3.55
CA PRO A 167 -12.68 12.37 3.74
C PRO A 167 -11.87 11.70 4.85
N GLU A 168 -12.45 10.69 5.49
CA GLU A 168 -11.76 9.85 6.47
C GLU A 168 -11.07 8.64 5.81
N LEU A 169 -11.51 8.27 4.61
CA LEU A 169 -10.88 7.25 3.76
C LEU A 169 -10.60 7.81 2.38
N ILE A 170 -9.37 7.68 1.92
CA ILE A 170 -8.99 7.96 0.53
C ILE A 170 -8.63 6.64 -0.15
N ILE A 171 -9.24 6.40 -1.32
CA ILE A 171 -8.93 5.24 -2.15
C ILE A 171 -8.23 5.73 -3.42
N LEU A 172 -7.04 5.20 -3.69
CA LEU A 172 -6.24 5.50 -4.86
C LEU A 172 -6.01 4.22 -5.65
N ASP A 173 -6.59 4.13 -6.84
CA ASP A 173 -6.38 2.97 -7.72
C ASP A 173 -5.32 3.32 -8.77
N GLU A 174 -4.15 2.65 -8.68
CA GLU A 174 -2.98 2.80 -9.56
C GLU A 174 -2.50 4.27 -9.73
N PRO A 175 -2.30 5.06 -8.65
CA PRO A 175 -2.09 6.51 -8.75
C PRO A 175 -0.77 6.92 -9.41
N THR A 176 0.19 6.02 -9.55
CA THR A 176 1.49 6.27 -10.18
C THR A 176 1.62 5.65 -11.57
N SER A 177 0.59 4.95 -12.04
CA SER A 177 0.60 4.29 -13.34
C SER A 177 0.72 5.29 -14.49
N GLY A 178 1.62 5.02 -15.44
CA GLY A 178 1.81 5.86 -16.62
C GLY A 178 2.52 7.20 -16.38
N LEU A 179 2.98 7.46 -15.15
CA LEU A 179 3.74 8.66 -14.83
C LEU A 179 5.23 8.50 -15.20
N ASP A 180 5.87 9.61 -15.51
CA ASP A 180 7.33 9.68 -15.57
C ASP A 180 7.95 9.55 -14.17
N PRO A 181 9.26 9.28 -14.02
CA PRO A 181 9.88 9.08 -12.72
C PRO A 181 9.73 10.27 -11.76
N ALA A 182 9.71 11.51 -12.28
CA ALA A 182 9.52 12.70 -11.45
C ALA A 182 8.09 12.79 -10.92
N GLY A 183 7.08 12.60 -11.78
CA GLY A 183 5.67 12.57 -11.40
C GLY A 183 5.35 11.42 -10.45
N THR A 184 5.94 10.23 -10.68
CA THR A 184 5.82 9.09 -9.77
C THR A 184 6.31 9.44 -8.38
N LYS A 185 7.49 10.05 -8.28
CA LYS A 185 8.05 10.48 -7.00
C LYS A 185 7.15 11.50 -6.30
N GLU A 186 6.67 12.53 -7.03
CA GLU A 186 5.80 13.57 -6.46
C GLU A 186 4.49 13.00 -5.90
N VAL A 187 3.83 12.09 -6.64
CA VAL A 187 2.60 11.44 -6.18
C VAL A 187 2.88 10.49 -5.01
N ARG A 188 3.95 9.70 -5.08
CA ARG A 188 4.36 8.79 -4.03
C ARG A 188 4.64 9.54 -2.71
N ASP A 189 5.42 10.62 -2.76
CA ASP A 189 5.81 11.39 -1.57
C ASP A 189 4.59 12.12 -0.93
N LEU A 190 3.52 12.33 -1.70
CA LEU A 190 2.26 12.89 -1.22
C LEU A 190 1.43 11.88 -0.42
N ILE A 191 1.41 10.59 -0.80
CA ILE A 191 0.53 9.56 -0.23
C ILE A 191 0.63 9.46 1.31
N PRO A 192 1.81 9.35 1.94
CA PRO A 192 1.92 9.29 3.40
C PRO A 192 1.41 10.56 4.09
N GLN A 193 1.52 11.73 3.42
CA GLN A 193 1.04 13.00 3.96
C GLN A 193 -0.49 13.09 3.98
N LEU A 194 -1.17 12.25 3.19
CA LEU A 194 -2.64 12.17 3.19
C LEU A 194 -3.15 11.38 4.39
N ALA A 195 -2.40 10.38 4.86
CA ALA A 195 -2.74 9.60 6.05
C ALA A 195 -2.37 10.41 7.31
N HIS A 196 -3.27 10.45 8.28
CA HIS A 196 -3.07 11.07 9.59
C HIS A 196 -4.12 10.52 10.57
N GLU A 197 -4.08 10.92 11.83
CA GLU A 197 -4.91 10.38 12.94
C GLU A 197 -6.39 10.11 12.60
N HIS A 198 -6.98 10.90 11.72
CA HIS A 198 -8.39 10.77 11.34
C HIS A 198 -8.63 10.22 9.94
N ARG A 199 -7.57 9.99 9.16
CA ARG A 199 -7.69 9.60 7.76
C ARG A 199 -6.78 8.42 7.44
N ALA A 200 -7.33 7.45 6.71
CA ALA A 200 -6.58 6.36 6.13
C ALA A 200 -6.51 6.45 4.61
N VAL A 201 -5.51 5.81 4.03
CA VAL A 201 -5.33 5.70 2.58
C VAL A 201 -5.34 4.22 2.19
N PHE A 202 -6.22 3.85 1.25
CA PHE A 202 -6.26 2.54 0.62
C PHE A 202 -5.65 2.67 -0.78
N LEU A 203 -4.46 2.11 -0.96
CA LEU A 203 -3.66 2.20 -2.17
C LEU A 203 -3.70 0.89 -2.94
N CYS A 204 -4.31 0.86 -4.12
CA CYS A 204 -4.16 -0.26 -5.05
C CYS A 204 -2.95 -0.01 -5.95
N SER A 205 -2.08 -1.01 -6.09
CA SER A 205 -0.97 -0.95 -7.03
C SER A 205 -0.52 -2.35 -7.47
N HIS A 206 0.12 -2.41 -8.62
CA HIS A 206 0.90 -3.57 -9.08
C HIS A 206 2.41 -3.33 -8.94
N LEU A 207 2.83 -2.10 -8.58
CA LEU A 207 4.21 -1.70 -8.42
C LEU A 207 4.67 -1.93 -6.97
N LEU A 208 5.22 -3.11 -6.71
CA LEU A 208 5.61 -3.58 -5.37
C LEU A 208 6.59 -2.63 -4.67
N HIS A 209 7.58 -2.11 -5.42
CA HIS A 209 8.57 -1.18 -4.87
C HIS A 209 7.94 0.14 -4.37
N GLU A 210 6.95 0.69 -5.09
CA GLU A 210 6.28 1.94 -4.68
C GLU A 210 5.52 1.74 -3.36
N VAL A 211 4.85 0.60 -3.22
CA VAL A 211 4.10 0.25 -2.02
C VAL A 211 5.01 -0.01 -0.83
N GLU A 212 6.15 -0.67 -1.05
CA GLU A 212 7.18 -0.90 -0.02
C GLU A 212 7.63 0.41 0.64
N LEU A 213 7.69 1.50 -0.13
CA LEU A 213 8.17 2.79 0.34
C LEU A 213 7.12 3.61 1.13
N VAL A 214 5.82 3.37 0.92
CA VAL A 214 4.78 4.25 1.45
C VAL A 214 3.75 3.58 2.35
N CYS A 215 3.61 2.25 2.28
CA CYS A 215 2.57 1.55 3.03
C CYS A 215 3.07 1.02 4.37
N ASP A 216 2.22 1.11 5.38
CA ASP A 216 2.44 0.53 6.70
C ASP A 216 2.16 -0.97 6.68
N ARG A 217 1.10 -1.37 5.98
CA ARG A 217 0.61 -2.74 5.88
C ARG A 217 0.14 -3.04 4.46
N VAL A 218 0.25 -4.30 4.06
CA VAL A 218 -0.15 -4.72 2.71
C VAL A 218 -0.94 -6.01 2.73
N THR A 219 -1.87 -6.10 1.79
CA THR A 219 -2.48 -7.34 1.38
C THR A 219 -2.05 -7.68 -0.05
N ILE A 220 -1.56 -8.90 -0.24
CA ILE A 220 -1.19 -9.44 -1.55
C ILE A 220 -2.31 -10.34 -2.04
N ILE A 221 -2.82 -10.07 -3.25
CA ILE A 221 -3.87 -10.89 -3.88
C ILE A 221 -3.40 -11.45 -5.22
N LYS A 222 -3.83 -12.66 -5.55
CA LYS A 222 -3.68 -13.30 -6.88
C LYS A 222 -4.94 -14.07 -7.23
N GLN A 223 -5.49 -13.85 -8.42
CA GLN A 223 -6.69 -14.54 -8.91
C GLN A 223 -7.88 -14.50 -7.93
N GLY A 224 -8.11 -13.33 -7.32
CA GLY A 224 -9.20 -13.11 -6.37
C GLY A 224 -8.96 -13.65 -4.95
N VAL A 225 -7.85 -14.32 -4.69
CA VAL A 225 -7.52 -14.91 -3.39
C VAL A 225 -6.45 -14.09 -2.68
N MET A 226 -6.62 -13.85 -1.39
CA MET A 226 -5.63 -13.23 -0.54
C MET A 226 -4.51 -14.22 -0.21
N LEU A 227 -3.26 -13.87 -0.53
CA LEU A 227 -2.08 -14.69 -0.27
C LEU A 227 -1.38 -14.29 1.03
N ALA A 228 -1.35 -12.99 1.35
CA ALA A 228 -0.75 -12.47 2.57
C ALA A 228 -1.47 -11.18 3.00
N ASN A 229 -1.45 -10.91 4.30
CA ASN A 229 -1.89 -9.65 4.92
C ASN A 229 -1.02 -9.41 6.16
N ALA A 230 -0.08 -8.46 6.08
CA ALA A 230 0.86 -8.20 7.17
C ALA A 230 1.43 -6.76 7.09
N PRO A 231 1.99 -6.22 8.19
CA PRO A 231 2.84 -5.05 8.14
C PRO A 231 3.98 -5.23 7.13
N VAL A 232 4.30 -4.18 6.34
CA VAL A 232 5.39 -4.22 5.35
C VAL A 232 6.70 -4.65 6.01
N GLN A 233 7.01 -4.06 7.16
CA GLN A 233 8.22 -4.37 7.90
C GLN A 233 8.33 -5.85 8.30
N GLU A 234 7.22 -6.49 8.65
CA GLU A 234 7.19 -7.92 8.99
C GLU A 234 7.52 -8.79 7.77
N LEU A 235 6.98 -8.44 6.60
CA LEU A 235 7.27 -9.16 5.36
C LEU A 235 8.73 -9.02 4.93
N LEU A 236 9.33 -7.84 5.15
CA LEU A 236 10.72 -7.54 4.81
C LEU A 236 11.71 -8.11 5.82
N THR A 237 11.29 -8.37 7.07
CA THR A 237 12.16 -8.90 8.13
C THR A 237 12.14 -10.41 8.25
N LYS A 238 11.36 -11.13 7.45
CA LYS A 238 11.38 -12.60 7.39
C LYS A 238 12.71 -13.10 6.82
N GLY A 239 13.72 -13.16 7.67
CA GLY A 239 15.06 -13.63 7.36
C GLY A 239 16.00 -12.52 6.89
N GLN A 240 17.13 -12.35 7.56
CA GLN A 240 18.23 -11.59 6.99
C GLN A 240 18.96 -12.50 6.01
N LEU A 241 18.62 -12.40 4.73
CA LEU A 241 19.31 -13.14 3.69
C LEU A 241 20.70 -12.54 3.49
N LEU A 242 21.74 -13.35 3.72
CA LEU A 242 23.12 -13.00 3.41
C LEU A 242 23.48 -13.59 2.04
N GLN A 243 23.93 -12.74 1.16
CA GLN A 243 24.49 -13.16 -0.14
C GLN A 243 26.00 -13.24 0.01
N ILE A 244 26.54 -14.44 -0.24
CA ILE A 244 27.94 -14.76 0.01
C ILE A 244 28.56 -15.29 -1.28
N LYS A 245 29.67 -14.70 -1.70
CA LYS A 245 30.48 -15.23 -2.81
C LYS A 245 31.76 -15.81 -2.22
N VAL A 246 32.00 -17.07 -2.54
CA VAL A 246 33.18 -17.83 -2.06
C VAL A 246 33.86 -18.56 -3.23
N ASN A 247 35.09 -18.95 -3.02
CA ASN A 247 35.86 -19.73 -4.01
C ASN A 247 35.37 -21.18 -4.16
N ASP A 248 34.79 -21.78 -3.09
CA ASP A 248 34.17 -23.12 -3.15
C ASP A 248 32.76 -23.08 -2.56
N PRO A 249 31.72 -22.81 -3.38
CA PRO A 249 30.33 -22.76 -2.92
C PRO A 249 29.82 -24.10 -2.40
N GLY A 250 30.32 -25.23 -2.91
CA GLY A 250 29.86 -26.57 -2.48
C GLY A 250 30.29 -26.89 -1.06
N GLN A 251 31.57 -26.69 -0.73
CA GLN A 251 32.08 -26.91 0.60
C GLN A 251 31.51 -25.88 1.61
N ALA A 252 31.40 -24.61 1.18
CA ALA A 252 30.79 -23.57 2.01
C ALA A 252 29.35 -23.87 2.38
N ALA A 253 28.53 -24.30 1.42
CA ALA A 253 27.14 -24.69 1.70
C ALA A 253 27.04 -25.82 2.71
N SER A 254 27.91 -26.85 2.60
CA SER A 254 27.93 -27.96 3.53
C SER A 254 28.28 -27.52 4.94
N ILE A 255 29.26 -26.60 5.10
CA ILE A 255 29.65 -26.07 6.41
C ILE A 255 28.51 -25.25 7.03
N LEU A 256 27.94 -24.33 6.25
CA LEU A 256 26.89 -23.44 6.74
C LEU A 256 25.61 -24.19 7.08
N THR A 257 25.23 -25.20 6.32
CA THR A 257 24.07 -26.04 6.60
C THR A 257 24.19 -26.82 7.93
N ASN A 258 25.41 -27.12 8.36
CA ASN A 258 25.67 -27.83 9.62
C ASN A 258 25.65 -26.89 10.86
N LEU A 259 25.56 -25.59 10.68
CA LEU A 259 25.45 -24.65 11.81
C LEU A 259 24.01 -24.63 12.35
N PRO A 260 23.77 -24.87 13.64
CA PRO A 260 22.44 -25.07 14.20
C PRO A 260 21.54 -23.83 14.16
N TRP A 261 22.13 -22.66 13.94
CA TRP A 261 21.43 -21.38 13.87
C TRP A 261 21.20 -20.88 12.45
N ILE A 262 21.69 -21.58 11.42
CA ILE A 262 21.35 -21.30 10.02
C ILE A 262 20.01 -21.92 9.67
N ILE A 263 19.09 -21.12 9.14
CA ILE A 263 17.74 -21.55 8.78
C ILE A 263 17.75 -22.27 7.44
N SER A 264 18.41 -21.68 6.44
CA SER A 264 18.56 -22.32 5.13
C SER A 264 19.77 -21.81 4.36
N VAL A 265 20.30 -22.63 3.44
CA VAL A 265 21.34 -22.27 2.51
C VAL A 265 20.89 -22.67 1.11
N LYS A 266 20.82 -21.72 0.19
CA LYS A 266 20.47 -21.94 -1.23
C LYS A 266 21.60 -21.45 -2.12
N ARG A 267 21.86 -22.14 -3.22
CA ARG A 267 22.82 -21.69 -4.24
C ARG A 267 22.06 -21.00 -5.37
N GLU A 268 22.42 -19.76 -5.64
CA GLU A 268 21.92 -18.98 -6.77
C GLU A 268 23.12 -18.49 -7.61
N ASN A 269 23.31 -19.08 -8.78
CA ASN A 269 24.47 -18.82 -9.66
C ASN A 269 25.81 -19.00 -8.90
N ASP A 270 26.60 -17.92 -8.80
CA ASP A 270 27.90 -17.88 -8.12
C ASP A 270 27.83 -17.53 -6.64
N TYR A 271 26.61 -17.36 -6.10
CA TYR A 271 26.38 -16.94 -4.72
C TYR A 271 25.70 -18.03 -3.88
N LEU A 272 25.99 -18.01 -2.60
CA LEU A 272 25.18 -18.68 -1.59
C LEU A 272 24.26 -17.65 -0.94
N ILE A 273 22.97 -17.96 -0.88
CA ILE A 273 21.97 -17.20 -0.17
C ILE A 273 21.70 -17.93 1.15
N VAL A 274 22.07 -17.30 2.24
CA VAL A 274 22.02 -17.87 3.58
C VAL A 274 20.97 -17.14 4.40
N ASP A 275 19.99 -17.87 4.89
CA ASP A 275 18.99 -17.37 5.82
C ASP A 275 19.50 -17.61 7.24
N ALA A 276 19.76 -16.52 7.95
CA ALA A 276 20.43 -16.54 9.26
C ALA A 276 19.90 -15.42 10.17
N PRO A 277 20.09 -15.52 11.50
CA PRO A 277 19.73 -14.46 12.43
C PRO A 277 20.38 -13.12 12.10
N LYS A 278 19.74 -12.03 12.53
CA LYS A 278 20.28 -10.68 12.37
C LYS A 278 21.70 -10.57 12.97
N ASP A 279 22.57 -9.87 12.24
CA ASP A 279 23.98 -9.61 12.65
C ASP A 279 24.91 -10.83 12.67
N SER A 280 24.52 -11.96 12.05
CA SER A 280 25.33 -13.19 12.00
C SER A 280 26.43 -13.19 10.93
N ALA A 281 26.60 -12.13 10.16
CA ALA A 281 27.58 -12.04 9.07
C ALA A 281 29.02 -12.31 9.53
N SER A 282 29.41 -11.81 10.71
CA SER A 282 30.74 -12.04 11.31
C SER A 282 30.96 -13.49 11.73
N GLU A 283 29.93 -14.14 12.25
CA GLU A 283 29.99 -15.55 12.68
C GLU A 283 30.04 -16.48 11.48
N ILE A 284 29.30 -16.18 10.42
CA ILE A 284 29.38 -16.89 9.14
C ILE A 284 30.78 -16.77 8.55
N ASN A 285 31.33 -15.54 8.48
CA ASN A 285 32.67 -15.34 7.95
C ASN A 285 33.74 -16.07 8.77
N LYS A 286 33.58 -16.09 10.08
CA LYS A 286 34.45 -16.85 10.97
C LYS A 286 34.40 -18.37 10.70
N ALA A 287 33.19 -18.93 10.61
CA ALA A 287 32.99 -20.37 10.35
C ALA A 287 33.57 -20.81 9.00
N LEU A 288 33.46 -19.97 7.99
CA LEU A 288 34.06 -20.22 6.67
C LEU A 288 35.58 -20.13 6.75
N ALA A 289 36.13 -19.11 7.40
CA ALA A 289 37.59 -18.91 7.54
C ALA A 289 38.27 -20.04 8.32
N GLU A 290 37.66 -20.59 9.37
CA GLU A 290 38.13 -21.74 10.12
C GLU A 290 38.29 -23.00 9.24
N SER A 291 37.59 -23.06 8.13
CA SER A 291 37.66 -24.12 7.11
C SER A 291 38.48 -23.74 5.88
N ASN A 292 39.27 -22.66 5.96
CA ASN A 292 40.07 -22.11 4.86
C ASN A 292 39.23 -21.68 3.63
N ILE A 293 37.96 -21.33 3.83
CA ILE A 293 37.09 -20.75 2.80
C ILE A 293 36.97 -19.26 3.07
N PHE A 294 37.28 -18.45 2.06
CA PHE A 294 37.26 -17.00 2.20
C PHE A 294 36.16 -16.41 1.32
N ALA A 295 35.30 -15.59 1.94
CA ALA A 295 34.29 -14.85 1.22
C ALA A 295 34.93 -13.67 0.50
N SER A 296 34.75 -13.60 -0.81
CA SER A 296 35.13 -12.42 -1.61
C SER A 296 34.07 -11.31 -1.50
N GLU A 297 32.83 -11.68 -1.24
CA GLU A 297 31.71 -10.79 -0.99
C GLU A 297 30.80 -11.39 0.09
N LEU A 298 30.38 -10.56 1.03
CA LEU A 298 29.40 -10.90 2.06
C LEU A 298 28.55 -9.67 2.31
N VAL A 299 27.34 -9.68 1.75
CA VAL A 299 26.43 -8.55 1.77
C VAL A 299 25.05 -8.96 2.27
N ASN A 300 24.38 -8.06 2.98
CA ASN A 300 22.99 -8.27 3.32
C ASN A 300 22.15 -8.14 2.06
N ARG A 301 21.39 -9.18 1.73
CA ARG A 301 20.38 -9.11 0.68
C ARG A 301 19.11 -8.58 1.31
N ASN A 302 18.75 -7.37 0.96
CA ASN A 302 17.46 -6.83 1.38
C ASN A 302 16.34 -7.67 0.76
N VAL A 303 15.47 -8.22 1.61
CA VAL A 303 14.23 -8.84 1.16
C VAL A 303 13.33 -7.69 0.67
N SER A 304 12.86 -7.77 -0.55
CA SER A 304 11.91 -6.81 -1.12
C SER A 304 10.50 -7.42 -1.17
N LEU A 305 9.47 -6.59 -1.21
CA LEU A 305 8.11 -7.09 -1.46
C LEU A 305 8.01 -7.87 -2.77
N GLU A 306 8.87 -7.57 -3.75
CA GLU A 306 8.94 -8.31 -5.01
C GLU A 306 9.40 -9.76 -4.79
N SER A 307 10.45 -9.96 -3.98
CA SER A 307 10.92 -11.32 -3.66
C SER A 307 9.87 -12.12 -2.87
N VAL A 308 9.21 -11.48 -1.91
CA VAL A 308 8.09 -12.08 -1.14
C VAL A 308 6.93 -12.44 -2.07
N PHE A 309 6.58 -11.55 -2.99
CA PHE A 309 5.51 -11.80 -3.96
C PHE A 309 5.82 -13.00 -4.86
N LEU A 310 7.05 -13.08 -5.41
CA LEU A 310 7.49 -14.20 -6.24
C LEU A 310 7.47 -15.53 -5.47
N GLU A 311 7.89 -15.53 -4.21
CA GLU A 311 7.83 -16.70 -3.35
C GLU A 311 6.38 -17.17 -3.12
N LEU A 312 5.48 -16.26 -2.75
CA LEU A 312 4.06 -16.56 -2.49
C LEU A 312 3.30 -16.99 -3.76
N THR A 313 3.75 -16.53 -4.93
CA THR A 313 3.08 -16.85 -6.21
C THR A 313 3.68 -18.04 -6.95
N GLY A 314 4.71 -18.69 -6.39
CA GLY A 314 5.34 -19.88 -6.96
C GLY A 314 6.27 -19.61 -8.14
N GLY A 315 6.78 -18.36 -8.26
CA GLY A 315 7.77 -18.02 -9.30
C GLY A 315 7.26 -18.05 -10.75
N ASP A 316 5.96 -18.20 -10.97
CA ASP A 316 5.36 -18.05 -12.30
C ASP A 316 5.41 -16.57 -12.72
N SER A 317 6.51 -16.18 -13.35
CA SER A 317 6.54 -15.02 -14.22
C SER A 317 5.67 -15.36 -15.43
N GLY A 318 4.39 -14.98 -15.36
CA GLY A 318 3.51 -15.07 -16.51
C GLY A 318 4.03 -14.21 -17.65
N ASP A 319 4.15 -14.84 -18.81
CA ASP A 319 4.35 -14.22 -20.13
C ASP A 319 3.30 -13.13 -20.42
#